data_0e43a38d902ccc1b2e1acfb7c9340597
#
_entry.id   0e43a38d902ccc1b2e1acfb7c9340597
#
_cell.length_a   1.000
_cell.length_b   1.000
_cell.length_c   1.000
_cell.angle_alpha   90.00
_cell.angle_beta   90.00
_cell.angle_gamma   90.00
#
_symmetry.space_group_name_H-M   'P 1'
#
loop_
_entity.id
_entity.type
_entity.pdbx_description
1 polymer ?
#
loop_
_entity_poly.entity_id
_entity_poly.type
_entity_poly.pdbx_seq_one_letter_code
_entity_poly.pdbx_strand_id
1 'polypeptide(L)'
;MVQKILAVLMFAVMLTACGTENAEDNSISVSESAETTEDAVLTYEQISAEDAKKLMDTASDYIIVDARTTEEFAEGHIPNAILIPEYEIADRAPDELTDKDRLILVYCRSGRRSKIASQALVELGYTNVKEFGGIIDWPYDVVTD
;
A
#
# COMPACT_ATOMS: atom_id res chain seq x y z
N MET A 1 -8.44 35.80 43.10
CA MET A 1 -8.66 37.21 42.93
C MET A 1 -9.03 37.43 41.49
N VAL A 2 -10.31 37.62 41.21
CA VAL A 2 -10.93 38.88 40.77
C VAL A 2 -10.54 39.22 39.32
N GLN A 3 -11.35 39.36 38.31
CA GLN A 3 -12.75 39.76 38.05
C GLN A 3 -12.91 39.75 36.52
N LYS A 4 -13.89 39.08 35.96
CA LYS A 4 -15.11 39.65 35.34
C LYS A 4 -14.94 40.98 34.61
N ILE A 5 -15.25 41.02 33.31
CA ILE A 5 -16.18 42.01 32.76
C ILE A 5 -16.82 41.48 31.47
N LEU A 6 -18.13 41.47 31.51
CA LEU A 6 -19.15 41.24 30.52
C LEU A 6 -19.36 42.52 29.70
N ALA A 7 -19.50 42.45 28.40
CA ALA A 7 -20.19 43.52 27.64
C ALA A 7 -20.98 42.92 26.48
N VAL A 8 -22.26 42.89 26.72
CA VAL A 8 -23.34 42.72 25.75
C VAL A 8 -23.57 44.05 25.03
N LEU A 9 -23.69 44.01 23.72
CA LEU A 9 -24.47 45.03 23.02
C LEU A 9 -25.21 44.42 21.83
N MET A 10 -26.49 44.33 22.02
CA MET A 10 -27.51 44.17 20.98
C MET A 10 -27.56 45.41 20.10
N PHE A 11 -27.74 45.23 18.82
CA PHE A 11 -28.52 46.15 18.01
C PHE A 11 -29.33 45.41 16.96
N ALA A 12 -30.61 45.65 17.01
CA ALA A 12 -31.65 45.02 16.20
C ALA A 12 -32.09 45.97 15.07
N VAL A 13 -32.58 45.36 13.99
CA VAL A 13 -33.69 45.77 13.11
C VAL A 13 -33.39 46.83 12.03
N MET A 14 -33.58 46.46 10.75
CA MET A 14 -34.76 46.88 9.95
C MET A 14 -34.86 46.09 8.64
N LEU A 15 -36.06 45.56 8.41
CA LEU A 15 -36.59 45.06 7.15
C LEU A 15 -36.70 46.20 6.10
N THR A 16 -36.45 45.87 4.84
CA THR A 16 -37.31 46.30 3.74
C THR A 16 -37.23 45.31 2.58
N ALA A 17 -38.40 44.97 2.08
CA ALA A 17 -38.68 44.00 1.04
C ALA A 17 -38.70 44.65 -0.36
N CYS A 18 -38.70 43.79 -1.34
CA CYS A 18 -39.20 43.85 -2.72
C CYS A 18 -38.19 43.92 -3.84
N GLY A 19 -38.12 42.86 -4.62
CA GLY A 19 -38.59 42.89 -6.00
C GLY A 19 -37.72 42.15 -6.99
N THR A 20 -38.25 41.02 -7.50
CA THR A 20 -38.17 40.47 -8.88
C THR A 20 -36.85 40.02 -9.48
N GLU A 21 -36.82 38.68 -9.67
CA GLU A 21 -36.54 37.88 -10.90
C GLU A 21 -35.33 38.23 -11.77
N ASN A 22 -34.39 37.33 -11.85
CA ASN A 22 -34.13 36.34 -12.92
C ASN A 22 -32.77 35.67 -12.78
N ALA A 23 -32.84 34.34 -12.83
CA ALA A 23 -32.05 33.37 -13.60
C ALA A 23 -30.51 33.42 -13.58
N GLU A 24 -29.98 32.25 -13.14
CA GLU A 24 -28.78 31.55 -13.65
C GLU A 24 -27.42 32.22 -13.38
N ASP A 25 -26.74 31.75 -12.39
CA ASP A 25 -25.55 30.94 -12.57
C ASP A 25 -25.16 30.28 -11.26
N ASN A 26 -25.13 28.95 -11.30
CA ASN A 26 -24.78 28.08 -10.23
C ASN A 26 -23.25 27.88 -10.20
N SER A 27 -22.55 28.66 -9.43
CA SER A 27 -21.20 28.32 -9.02
C SER A 27 -21.10 28.33 -7.50
N ILE A 28 -21.49 27.22 -6.92
CA ILE A 28 -21.21 26.92 -5.53
C ILE A 28 -19.74 26.50 -5.45
N SER A 29 -18.88 27.42 -5.14
CA SER A 29 -17.55 27.10 -4.65
C SER A 29 -17.68 26.75 -3.17
N VAL A 30 -18.00 25.51 -2.88
CA VAL A 30 -17.83 24.94 -1.55
C VAL A 30 -16.37 24.58 -1.41
N SER A 31 -15.60 25.48 -0.85
CA SER A 31 -14.31 25.12 -0.29
C SER A 31 -14.55 24.43 1.05
N GLU A 32 -14.99 23.20 1.01
CA GLU A 32 -14.97 22.31 2.14
C GLU A 32 -13.57 21.71 2.20
N SER A 33 -12.73 22.25 3.04
CA SER A 33 -11.51 21.59 3.48
C SER A 33 -11.93 20.42 4.37
N ALA A 34 -12.28 19.31 3.73
CA ALA A 34 -12.30 18.02 4.40
C ALA A 34 -10.84 17.67 4.71
N GLU A 35 -10.44 17.83 5.95
CA GLU A 35 -9.34 17.06 6.51
C GLU A 35 -9.73 15.58 6.41
N THR A 36 -9.41 14.99 5.26
CA THR A 36 -9.36 13.57 5.13
C THR A 36 -8.15 13.15 5.95
N THR A 37 -8.36 12.60 7.13
CA THR A 37 -7.41 11.67 7.70
C THR A 37 -7.26 10.59 6.65
N GLU A 38 -6.19 10.67 5.86
CA GLU A 38 -5.75 9.56 5.02
C GLU A 38 -5.43 8.44 6.00
N ASP A 39 -6.37 7.54 6.16
CA ASP A 39 -6.12 6.18 6.58
C ASP A 39 -5.12 5.68 5.53
N ALA A 40 -3.84 5.59 5.91
CA ALA A 40 -2.78 5.18 5.01
C ALA A 40 -3.15 3.78 4.54
N VAL A 41 -3.68 3.68 3.32
CA VAL A 41 -4.00 2.40 2.70
C VAL A 41 -2.67 1.67 2.57
N LEU A 42 -2.42 0.75 3.50
CA LEU A 42 -1.24 -0.11 3.45
C LEU A 42 -1.31 -0.88 2.13
N THR A 43 -0.33 -0.66 1.26
CA THR A 43 -0.27 -1.28 -0.05
C THR A 43 1.17 -1.69 -0.34
N TYR A 44 1.32 -2.74 -1.14
CA TYR A 44 2.62 -3.12 -1.67
C TYR A 44 2.95 -2.30 -2.92
N GLU A 45 4.24 -2.21 -3.25
CA GLU A 45 4.72 -1.58 -4.47
C GLU A 45 4.91 -2.62 -5.59
N GLN A 46 4.46 -2.31 -6.80
CA GLN A 46 4.76 -3.14 -7.98
C GLN A 46 5.98 -2.57 -8.69
N ILE A 47 6.98 -3.42 -8.94
CA ILE A 47 8.23 -3.06 -9.61
C ILE A 47 8.50 -4.00 -10.79
N SER A 48 9.42 -3.64 -11.65
CA SER A 48 9.88 -4.51 -12.74
C SER A 48 10.83 -5.60 -12.24
N ALA A 49 11.01 -6.66 -13.03
CA ALA A 49 12.04 -7.68 -12.77
C ALA A 49 13.45 -7.07 -12.74
N GLU A 50 13.71 -6.05 -13.58
CA GLU A 50 14.97 -5.34 -13.61
C GLU A 50 15.21 -4.53 -12.32
N ASP A 51 14.21 -3.81 -11.83
CA ASP A 51 14.32 -3.07 -10.56
C ASP A 51 14.47 -4.02 -9.37
N ALA A 52 13.77 -5.15 -9.38
CA ALA A 52 13.94 -6.19 -8.37
C ALA A 52 15.39 -6.73 -8.37
N LYS A 53 15.94 -7.04 -9.55
CA LYS A 53 17.34 -7.48 -9.67
C LYS A 53 18.31 -6.42 -9.15
N LYS A 54 18.09 -5.16 -9.49
CA LYS A 54 18.91 -4.05 -9.00
C LYS A 54 18.86 -3.94 -7.47
N LEU A 55 17.69 -4.12 -6.86
CA LEU A 55 17.56 -4.15 -5.40
C LEU A 55 18.32 -5.34 -4.80
N MET A 56 18.23 -6.53 -5.40
CA MET A 56 18.98 -7.72 -4.97
C MET A 56 20.50 -7.50 -5.04
N ASP A 57 20.99 -6.73 -6.01
CA ASP A 57 22.42 -6.46 -6.20
C ASP A 57 22.94 -5.35 -5.28
N THR A 58 22.08 -4.46 -4.80
CA THR A 58 22.49 -3.24 -4.06
C THR A 58 22.04 -3.20 -2.61
N ALA A 59 20.94 -3.87 -2.27
CA ALA A 59 20.46 -3.92 -0.90
C ALA A 59 21.25 -4.94 -0.07
N SER A 60 21.61 -4.57 1.14
CA SER A 60 22.35 -5.44 2.06
C SER A 60 21.46 -6.40 2.84
N ASP A 61 20.17 -6.13 2.89
CA ASP A 61 19.21 -6.90 3.70
C ASP A 61 17.83 -6.96 3.04
N TYR A 62 17.51 -8.11 2.48
CA TYR A 62 16.24 -8.39 1.83
C TYR A 62 15.90 -9.87 1.89
N ILE A 63 14.64 -10.19 1.66
CA ILE A 63 14.15 -11.57 1.48
C ILE A 63 13.44 -11.65 0.13
N ILE A 64 13.65 -12.75 -0.59
CA ILE A 64 12.89 -13.09 -1.78
C ILE A 64 11.89 -14.17 -1.41
N VAL A 65 10.61 -13.93 -1.66
CA VAL A 65 9.51 -14.88 -1.42
C VAL A 65 8.98 -15.39 -2.75
N ASP A 66 9.09 -16.71 -2.94
CA ASP A 66 8.42 -17.41 -4.02
C ASP A 66 7.03 -17.86 -3.54
N ALA A 67 5.98 -17.29 -4.12
CA ALA A 67 4.60 -17.59 -3.76
C ALA A 67 3.98 -18.73 -4.59
N ARG A 68 4.81 -19.56 -5.23
CA ARG A 68 4.39 -20.72 -6.03
C ARG A 68 4.20 -21.97 -5.17
N THR A 69 3.98 -23.11 -5.83
CA THR A 69 3.91 -24.40 -5.15
C THR A 69 5.31 -25.02 -4.94
N THR A 70 5.37 -26.04 -4.09
CA THR A 70 6.62 -26.78 -3.84
C THR A 70 7.17 -27.43 -5.12
N GLU A 71 6.30 -27.94 -5.97
CA GLU A 71 6.68 -28.57 -7.24
C GLU A 71 7.28 -27.55 -8.21
N GLU A 72 6.63 -26.38 -8.35
CA GLU A 72 7.14 -25.29 -9.21
C GLU A 72 8.48 -24.75 -8.71
N PHE A 73 8.66 -24.66 -7.39
CA PHE A 73 9.91 -24.22 -6.77
C PHE A 73 11.06 -25.20 -7.06
N ALA A 74 10.82 -26.49 -6.92
CA ALA A 74 11.79 -27.54 -7.20
C ALA A 74 12.21 -27.61 -8.69
N GLU A 75 11.31 -27.25 -9.61
CA GLU A 75 11.61 -27.18 -11.05
C GLU A 75 12.59 -26.04 -11.39
N GLY A 76 12.67 -25.03 -10.54
CA GLY A 76 13.58 -23.89 -10.68
C GLY A 76 13.05 -22.64 -9.99
N HIS A 77 13.90 -21.92 -9.28
CA HIS A 77 13.55 -20.72 -8.54
C HIS A 77 14.67 -19.66 -8.60
N ILE A 78 14.36 -18.44 -8.23
CA ILE A 78 15.32 -17.36 -8.16
C ILE A 78 16.31 -17.66 -7.02
N PRO A 79 17.63 -17.50 -7.24
CA PRO A 79 18.63 -17.78 -6.21
C PRO A 79 18.33 -17.08 -4.88
N ASN A 80 18.49 -17.80 -3.77
CA ASN A 80 18.20 -17.35 -2.40
C ASN A 80 16.72 -17.05 -2.08
N ALA A 81 15.79 -17.40 -2.97
CA ALA A 81 14.38 -17.30 -2.65
C ALA A 81 13.98 -18.35 -1.60
N ILE A 82 13.08 -17.97 -0.71
CA ILE A 82 12.39 -18.89 0.18
C ILE A 82 10.99 -19.16 -0.36
N LEU A 83 10.53 -20.38 -0.18
CA LEU A 83 9.21 -20.79 -0.62
C LEU A 83 8.19 -20.55 0.48
N ILE A 84 7.26 -19.67 0.25
CA ILE A 84 6.02 -19.54 1.04
C ILE A 84 4.87 -19.49 0.04
N PRO A 85 4.19 -20.59 -0.22
CA PRO A 85 3.04 -20.60 -1.13
C PRO A 85 2.00 -19.56 -0.77
N GLU A 86 1.40 -18.93 -1.77
CA GLU A 86 0.45 -17.83 -1.61
C GLU A 86 -0.62 -18.13 -0.56
N TYR A 87 -1.15 -19.34 -0.53
CA TYR A 87 -2.18 -19.79 0.42
C TYR A 87 -1.65 -20.10 1.84
N GLU A 88 -0.33 -20.07 2.06
CA GLU A 88 0.32 -20.29 3.35
C GLU A 88 0.90 -19.00 3.96
N ILE A 89 0.83 -17.87 3.25
CA ILE A 89 1.41 -16.59 3.69
C ILE A 89 0.87 -16.18 5.06
N ALA A 90 -0.43 -16.27 5.28
CA ALA A 90 -1.04 -15.84 6.53
C ALA A 90 -0.55 -16.64 7.75
N ASP A 91 -0.30 -17.92 7.55
CA ASP A 91 0.11 -18.84 8.62
C ASP A 91 1.62 -18.83 8.84
N ARG A 92 2.43 -18.77 7.77
CA ARG A 92 3.88 -18.98 7.84
C ARG A 92 4.69 -17.68 7.92
N ALA A 93 4.23 -16.61 7.27
CA ALA A 93 5.00 -15.38 7.24
C ALA A 93 5.31 -14.79 8.64
N PRO A 94 4.41 -14.83 9.65
CA PRO A 94 4.74 -14.31 10.97
C PRO A 94 5.92 -15.01 11.66
N ASP A 95 6.12 -16.29 11.39
CA ASP A 95 7.20 -17.09 11.98
C ASP A 95 8.50 -17.03 11.16
N GLU A 96 8.40 -16.95 9.83
CA GLU A 96 9.54 -16.98 8.93
C GLU A 96 10.08 -15.59 8.56
N LEU A 97 9.22 -14.57 8.57
CA LEU A 97 9.54 -13.17 8.24
C LEU A 97 9.37 -12.30 9.49
N THR A 98 10.23 -12.46 10.47
CA THR A 98 10.08 -11.84 11.79
C THR A 98 10.26 -10.33 11.83
N ASP A 99 10.98 -9.75 10.85
CA ASP A 99 11.18 -8.32 10.71
C ASP A 99 10.15 -7.73 9.72
N LYS A 100 9.22 -6.94 10.25
CA LYS A 100 8.12 -6.33 9.49
C LYS A 100 8.56 -5.19 8.56
N ASP A 101 9.70 -4.60 8.80
CA ASP A 101 10.22 -3.45 8.05
C ASP A 101 11.26 -3.87 7.00
N ARG A 102 11.68 -5.13 7.02
CA ARG A 102 12.64 -5.68 6.08
C ARG A 102 12.08 -5.65 4.65
N LEU A 103 12.96 -5.37 3.67
CA LEU A 103 12.59 -5.44 2.26
C LEU A 103 12.22 -6.87 1.87
N ILE A 104 10.99 -7.06 1.41
CA ILE A 104 10.46 -8.33 0.91
C ILE A 104 10.15 -8.19 -0.57
N LEU A 105 10.81 -9.00 -1.39
CA LEU A 105 10.61 -9.09 -2.84
C LEU A 105 9.77 -10.33 -3.13
N VAL A 106 8.59 -10.16 -3.72
CA VAL A 106 7.63 -11.25 -3.91
C VAL A 106 7.42 -11.52 -5.39
N TYR A 107 7.49 -12.79 -5.78
CA TYR A 107 7.16 -13.23 -7.13
C TYR A 107 6.34 -14.51 -7.13
N CYS A 108 5.79 -14.86 -8.28
CA CYS A 108 5.21 -16.17 -8.51
C CYS A 108 5.52 -16.66 -9.94
N ARG A 109 4.60 -17.39 -10.58
CA ARG A 109 4.78 -17.82 -11.96
C ARG A 109 4.55 -16.68 -12.97
N SER A 110 3.43 -15.93 -12.84
CA SER A 110 2.96 -14.94 -13.81
C SER A 110 2.42 -13.64 -13.17
N GLY A 111 2.65 -13.41 -11.88
CA GLY A 111 2.25 -12.19 -11.19
C GLY A 111 0.89 -12.24 -10.46
N ARG A 112 0.01 -13.22 -10.69
CA ARG A 112 -1.31 -13.26 -10.03
C ARG A 112 -1.21 -13.63 -8.54
N ARG A 113 -0.54 -14.72 -8.22
CA ARG A 113 -0.38 -15.21 -6.83
C ARG A 113 0.51 -14.28 -6.00
N SER A 114 1.56 -13.70 -6.59
CA SER A 114 2.44 -12.76 -5.90
C SER A 114 1.71 -11.49 -5.45
N LYS A 115 0.75 -11.00 -6.22
CA LYS A 115 -0.10 -9.87 -5.81
C LYS A 115 -0.97 -10.21 -4.61
N ILE A 116 -1.57 -11.40 -4.59
CA ILE A 116 -2.37 -11.88 -3.45
C ILE A 116 -1.47 -12.05 -2.22
N ALA A 117 -0.30 -12.69 -2.38
CA ALA A 117 0.67 -12.88 -1.32
C ALA A 117 1.19 -11.54 -0.75
N SER A 118 1.49 -10.57 -1.62
CA SER A 118 1.95 -9.24 -1.23
C SER A 118 0.87 -8.47 -0.46
N GLN A 119 -0.39 -8.56 -0.88
CA GLN A 119 -1.51 -7.96 -0.17
C GLN A 119 -1.68 -8.58 1.22
N ALA A 120 -1.61 -9.91 1.33
CA ALA A 120 -1.67 -10.61 2.61
C ALA A 120 -0.52 -10.20 3.55
N LEU A 121 0.70 -10.03 3.04
CA LEU A 121 1.83 -9.53 3.82
C LEU A 121 1.57 -8.13 4.36
N VAL A 122 1.07 -7.23 3.55
CA VAL A 122 0.72 -5.86 3.97
C VAL A 122 -0.36 -5.87 5.06
N GLU A 123 -1.40 -6.69 4.91
CA GLU A 123 -2.46 -6.88 5.91
C GLU A 123 -1.92 -7.46 7.24
N LEU A 124 -0.86 -8.25 7.19
CA LEU A 124 -0.13 -8.73 8.36
C LEU A 124 0.80 -7.67 8.98
N GLY A 125 0.90 -6.48 8.39
CA GLY A 125 1.68 -5.35 8.90
C GLY A 125 3.13 -5.28 8.40
N TYR A 126 3.46 -5.95 7.29
CA TYR A 126 4.76 -5.76 6.64
C TYR A 126 4.75 -4.45 5.85
N THR A 127 5.74 -3.60 6.09
CA THR A 127 5.75 -2.20 5.61
C THR A 127 6.55 -1.99 4.33
N ASN A 128 7.39 -2.96 3.93
CA ASN A 128 8.31 -2.81 2.80
C ASN A 128 8.22 -3.99 1.83
N VAL A 129 7.04 -4.14 1.21
CA VAL A 129 6.72 -5.25 0.30
C VAL A 129 6.73 -4.76 -1.14
N LYS A 130 7.51 -5.43 -2.00
CA LYS A 130 7.57 -5.16 -3.45
C LYS A 130 7.26 -6.42 -4.23
N GLU A 131 6.30 -6.33 -5.13
CA GLU A 131 5.87 -7.39 -6.04
C GLU A 131 6.50 -7.16 -7.42
N PHE A 132 7.14 -8.18 -8.02
CA PHE A 132 7.84 -8.02 -9.28
C PHE A 132 7.44 -9.02 -10.39
N GLY A 133 6.22 -9.54 -10.31
CA GLY A 133 5.64 -10.32 -11.41
C GLY A 133 5.91 -11.81 -11.32
N GLY A 134 6.34 -12.37 -12.42
CA GLY A 134 6.46 -13.82 -12.59
C GLY A 134 7.83 -14.28 -13.06
N ILE A 135 8.20 -15.49 -12.65
CA ILE A 135 9.45 -16.12 -13.08
C ILE A 135 9.49 -16.38 -14.59
N ILE A 136 8.33 -16.45 -15.26
CA ILE A 136 8.27 -16.61 -16.71
C ILE A 136 8.84 -15.41 -17.47
N ASP A 137 8.82 -14.23 -16.84
CA ASP A 137 9.34 -12.97 -17.38
C ASP A 137 10.68 -12.59 -16.75
N TRP A 138 11.27 -13.47 -15.92
CA TRP A 138 12.55 -13.26 -15.25
C TRP A 138 13.70 -13.56 -16.19
N PRO A 139 14.50 -12.54 -16.64
CA PRO A 139 15.52 -12.73 -17.65
C PRO A 139 16.90 -13.17 -17.10
N TYR A 140 16.99 -13.46 -15.82
CA TYR A 140 18.23 -13.79 -15.12
C TYR A 140 18.26 -15.25 -14.70
N ASP A 141 19.34 -15.65 -14.01
CA ASP A 141 19.55 -17.03 -13.60
C ASP A 141 18.48 -17.54 -12.63
N VAL A 142 18.20 -18.81 -12.77
CA VAL A 142 17.40 -19.62 -11.84
C VAL A 142 18.22 -20.83 -11.40
N VAL A 143 17.94 -21.35 -10.23
CA VAL A 143 18.58 -22.53 -9.67
C VAL A 143 17.57 -23.61 -9.39
N THR A 144 18.01 -24.84 -9.31
CA THR A 144 17.24 -26.01 -8.84
C THR A 144 17.98 -26.57 -7.63
N ASP A 145 17.22 -27.04 -6.64
CA ASP A 145 17.76 -27.75 -5.48
C ASP A 145 18.12 -29.21 -5.82
#